data_bee57e888baaea66cf57018e2cc5568d
#
_entry.id   bee57e888baaea66cf57018e2cc5568d
#
_cell.length_a   1.000
_cell.length_b   1.000
_cell.length_c   1.000
_cell.angle_alpha   90.00
_cell.angle_beta   90.00
_cell.angle_gamma   90.00
#
_symmetry.space_group_name_H-M   'P 1'
#
loop_
_entity.id
_entity.type
_entity.pdbx_description
1 polymer ?
#
loop_
_entity_poly.entity_id
_entity_poly.type
_entity_poly.pdbx_seq_one_letter_code
_entity_poly.pdbx_strand_id
1 'polypeptide(L)'
;LSCMQGDCPAFMKVSVPSPSAAPAAARPTHTPPDRIPAPPAASAEECTIRLSGIGGTGVVTVSQILGTAAMLGGYHVRGLDQTGLSQKAGPVVSDIRLSRDVPQPSNKATAGSVDVLIAFDQLVGGNDATLRTLSSNRTVVVANSAEVATGSMVIHPDRPYPVAELDDRLGSSSREHLRVDAQRMVVSLLDDDSTVNVFMLGVALQAGHVPVAPELIERAITLNGVAVHKNLAAFAWGRAWVANPAAVNEAAGLGTTIDELPLRERLTAD
;
A
#
# COMPACT_ATOMS: atom_id res chain seq x y z
N LEU A 1 -1.30 -17.76 13.73
CA LEU A 1 -2.06 -17.20 14.84
C LEU A 1 -2.81 -18.29 15.56
N SER A 2 -2.26 -18.83 16.61
CA SER A 2 -2.87 -19.93 17.30
C SER A 2 -3.38 -19.45 18.67
N CYS A 3 -4.61 -18.97 18.73
CA CYS A 3 -5.37 -19.08 19.94
C CYS A 3 -5.86 -20.53 20.01
N MET A 4 -5.00 -21.42 20.50
CA MET A 4 -5.26 -22.87 20.55
C MET A 4 -6.34 -23.26 21.54
N GLN A 5 -6.76 -22.37 22.43
CA GLN A 5 -7.71 -22.66 23.51
C GLN A 5 -9.15 -22.25 23.19
N GLY A 6 -9.37 -21.42 22.17
CA GLY A 6 -10.72 -21.05 21.74
C GLY A 6 -11.53 -20.19 22.73
N ASP A 7 -10.89 -19.70 23.79
CA ASP A 7 -11.55 -18.95 24.86
C ASP A 7 -11.69 -17.44 24.55
N CYS A 8 -11.23 -17.01 23.39
CA CYS A 8 -11.39 -15.63 22.97
C CYS A 8 -12.80 -15.39 22.43
N PRO A 9 -13.58 -14.45 23.00
CA PRO A 9 -14.96 -14.18 22.56
C PRO A 9 -15.05 -13.64 21.12
N ALA A 10 -13.92 -13.31 20.48
CA ALA A 10 -13.86 -12.91 19.09
C ALA A 10 -13.84 -14.10 18.11
N PHE A 11 -13.75 -15.36 18.59
CA PHE A 11 -13.79 -16.53 17.73
C PHE A 11 -15.09 -17.31 17.94
N MET A 12 -15.81 -17.52 16.86
CA MET A 12 -16.97 -18.39 16.82
C MET A 12 -16.56 -19.73 16.17
N LYS A 13 -16.74 -20.83 16.89
CA LYS A 13 -16.57 -22.17 16.32
C LYS A 13 -17.84 -22.53 15.53
N VAL A 14 -17.76 -22.48 14.22
CA VAL A 14 -18.84 -22.96 13.35
C VAL A 14 -18.52 -24.42 12.99
N SER A 15 -19.32 -25.36 13.51
CA SER A 15 -19.29 -26.75 13.06
C SER A 15 -20.19 -26.88 11.83
N VAL A 16 -19.59 -26.92 10.67
CA VAL A 16 -20.32 -27.25 9.43
C VAL A 16 -20.33 -28.76 9.31
N PRO A 17 -21.51 -29.43 9.11
CA PRO A 17 -21.52 -30.83 8.75
C PRO A 17 -20.69 -31.00 7.48
N SER A 18 -19.63 -31.82 7.51
CA SER A 18 -18.78 -32.05 6.34
C SER A 18 -19.62 -32.44 5.13
N PRO A 19 -19.76 -31.60 4.12
CA PRO A 19 -19.80 -32.08 2.78
C PRO A 19 -18.37 -32.50 2.44
N SER A 20 -18.21 -33.60 1.71
CA SER A 20 -16.93 -33.94 1.08
C SER A 20 -16.61 -32.83 0.06
N ALA A 21 -16.22 -31.68 0.55
CA ALA A 21 -15.76 -30.61 -0.31
C ALA A 21 -14.37 -31.05 -0.78
N ALA A 22 -14.28 -31.43 -2.05
CA ALA A 22 -13.00 -31.35 -2.73
C ALA A 22 -12.35 -30.00 -2.39
N PRO A 23 -11.05 -29.95 -2.05
CA PRO A 23 -10.37 -28.69 -1.79
C PRO A 23 -10.72 -27.75 -2.95
N ALA A 24 -11.18 -26.56 -2.63
CA ALA A 24 -11.47 -25.56 -3.65
C ALA A 24 -10.24 -25.47 -4.55
N ALA A 25 -10.43 -25.70 -5.85
CA ALA A 25 -9.33 -25.61 -6.80
C ALA A 25 -8.69 -24.24 -6.64
N ALA A 26 -7.38 -24.22 -6.38
CA ALA A 26 -6.63 -22.98 -6.30
C ALA A 26 -6.93 -22.14 -7.55
N ARG A 27 -7.30 -20.89 -7.38
CA ARG A 27 -7.50 -20.00 -8.53
C ARG A 27 -6.18 -19.88 -9.28
N PRO A 28 -6.22 -19.88 -10.62
CA PRO A 28 -5.00 -19.67 -11.39
C PRO A 28 -4.42 -18.30 -11.03
N THR A 29 -3.17 -18.28 -10.59
CA THR A 29 -2.43 -17.01 -10.40
C THR A 29 -2.02 -16.48 -11.76
N HIS A 30 -2.20 -15.18 -11.97
CA HIS A 30 -1.80 -14.51 -13.19
C HIS A 30 -0.33 -14.11 -13.13
N THR A 31 0.38 -14.25 -14.27
CA THR A 31 1.78 -13.80 -14.40
C THR A 31 1.79 -12.33 -14.81
N PRO A 32 2.58 -11.47 -14.12
CA PRO A 32 2.72 -10.08 -14.54
C PRO A 32 3.27 -9.97 -15.98
N PRO A 33 3.01 -8.85 -16.69
CA PRO A 33 3.57 -8.63 -18.00
C PRO A 33 5.11 -8.67 -18.00
N ASP A 34 5.72 -9.31 -19.00
CA ASP A 34 7.17 -9.40 -19.15
C ASP A 34 7.84 -8.03 -19.33
N ARG A 35 7.11 -7.06 -19.87
CA ARG A 35 7.61 -5.71 -20.13
C ARG A 35 6.68 -4.69 -19.48
N ILE A 36 7.24 -3.96 -18.52
CA ILE A 36 6.62 -2.80 -17.92
C ILE A 36 7.49 -1.59 -18.30
N PRO A 37 6.91 -0.48 -18.79
CA PRO A 37 7.69 0.71 -19.11
C PRO A 37 8.52 1.18 -17.91
N ALA A 38 9.64 1.84 -18.19
CA ALA A 38 10.38 2.51 -17.12
C ALA A 38 9.48 3.58 -16.46
N PRO A 39 9.51 3.72 -15.13
CA PRO A 39 8.79 4.79 -14.47
C PRO A 39 9.35 6.15 -14.90
N PRO A 40 8.58 7.23 -14.79
CA PRO A 40 9.12 8.58 -14.90
C PRO A 40 10.33 8.75 -13.97
N ALA A 41 11.36 9.43 -14.45
CA ALA A 41 12.57 9.64 -13.66
C ALA A 41 12.24 10.47 -12.40
N ALA A 42 12.17 9.80 -11.26
CA ALA A 42 12.10 10.46 -9.97
C ALA A 42 13.53 10.60 -9.44
N SER A 43 14.13 11.78 -9.60
CA SER A 43 15.36 12.12 -8.90
C SER A 43 15.04 13.18 -7.87
N ALA A 44 15.27 12.88 -6.61
CA ALA A 44 15.11 13.84 -5.53
C ALA A 44 16.39 13.82 -4.68
N GLU A 45 16.93 15.01 -4.38
CA GLU A 45 18.03 15.14 -3.42
C GLU A 45 17.57 14.74 -2.02
N GLU A 46 16.33 15.09 -1.69
CA GLU A 46 15.67 14.71 -0.45
C GLU A 46 14.24 14.24 -0.74
N CYS A 47 13.78 13.21 -0.03
CA CYS A 47 12.40 12.72 -0.11
C CYS A 47 11.96 12.15 1.24
N THR A 48 10.80 12.57 1.72
CA THR A 48 10.17 12.04 2.92
C THR A 48 8.95 11.22 2.52
N ILE A 49 9.01 9.91 2.75
CA ILE A 49 7.94 8.96 2.44
C ILE A 49 7.32 8.50 3.75
N ARG A 50 6.01 8.61 3.86
CA ARG A 50 5.24 8.04 4.96
C ARG A 50 4.44 6.85 4.48
N LEU A 51 4.54 5.75 5.19
CA LEU A 51 3.69 4.57 5.03
C LEU A 51 2.71 4.53 6.19
N SER A 52 1.45 4.26 5.92
CA SER A 52 0.43 4.15 6.96
C SER A 52 -0.50 2.97 6.70
N GLY A 53 -0.80 2.21 7.74
CA GLY A 53 -1.68 1.05 7.61
C GLY A 53 -1.99 0.39 8.95
N ILE A 54 -2.64 -0.75 8.88
CA ILE A 54 -3.05 -1.53 10.05
C ILE A 54 -1.91 -2.45 10.48
N GLY A 55 -1.73 -2.62 11.78
CA GLY A 55 -0.73 -3.51 12.37
C GLY A 55 -0.95 -4.97 11.95
N GLY A 56 0.14 -5.66 11.60
CA GLY A 56 0.15 -7.04 11.15
C GLY A 56 -0.04 -7.23 9.64
N THR A 57 -0.25 -6.16 8.85
CA THR A 57 -0.41 -6.23 7.38
C THR A 57 0.90 -6.07 6.61
N GLY A 58 2.04 -5.89 7.28
CA GLY A 58 3.34 -5.80 6.61
C GLY A 58 3.84 -4.37 6.31
N VAL A 59 3.31 -3.33 6.97
CA VAL A 59 3.76 -1.92 6.82
C VAL A 59 5.27 -1.81 7.06
N VAL A 60 5.77 -2.38 8.16
CA VAL A 60 7.20 -2.36 8.53
C VAL A 60 8.05 -3.13 7.52
N THR A 61 7.53 -4.23 6.96
CA THR A 61 8.24 -4.99 5.92
C THR A 61 8.47 -4.14 4.68
N VAL A 62 7.45 -3.40 4.22
CA VAL A 62 7.62 -2.48 3.08
C VAL A 62 8.55 -1.32 3.42
N SER A 63 8.50 -0.80 4.66
CA SER A 63 9.46 0.21 5.15
C SER A 63 10.90 -0.29 5.04
N GLN A 64 11.17 -1.53 5.46
CA GLN A 64 12.49 -2.15 5.37
C GLN A 64 12.94 -2.38 3.93
N ILE A 65 12.04 -2.89 3.06
CA ILE A 65 12.33 -3.09 1.63
C ILE A 65 12.70 -1.76 0.98
N LEU A 66 11.89 -0.72 1.18
CA LEU A 66 12.13 0.59 0.59
C LEU A 66 13.41 1.24 1.13
N GLY A 67 13.64 1.16 2.44
CA GLY A 67 14.86 1.66 3.07
C GLY A 67 16.13 0.94 2.55
N THR A 68 16.07 -0.38 2.41
CA THR A 68 17.17 -1.18 1.83
C THR A 68 17.43 -0.80 0.38
N ALA A 69 16.39 -0.69 -0.44
CA ALA A 69 16.51 -0.30 -1.84
C ALA A 69 17.11 1.11 -1.99
N ALA A 70 16.69 2.05 -1.14
CA ALA A 70 17.23 3.41 -1.14
C ALA A 70 18.71 3.44 -0.76
N MET A 71 19.14 2.66 0.25
CA MET A 71 20.55 2.53 0.60
C MET A 71 21.36 1.93 -0.55
N LEU A 72 20.85 0.90 -1.22
CA LEU A 72 21.47 0.33 -2.42
C LEU A 72 21.59 1.36 -3.56
N GLY A 73 20.66 2.30 -3.62
CA GLY A 73 20.65 3.43 -4.57
C GLY A 73 21.51 4.62 -4.16
N GLY A 74 22.29 4.51 -3.08
CA GLY A 74 23.20 5.55 -2.62
C GLY A 74 22.56 6.67 -1.80
N TYR A 75 21.34 6.46 -1.26
CA TYR A 75 20.74 7.40 -0.32
C TYR A 75 21.20 7.15 1.11
N HIS A 76 21.36 8.21 1.87
CA HIS A 76 21.30 8.18 3.33
C HIS A 76 19.84 7.97 3.75
N VAL A 77 19.58 6.97 4.58
CA VAL A 77 18.22 6.60 5.00
C VAL A 77 18.06 6.81 6.50
N ARG A 78 17.01 7.53 6.89
CA ARG A 78 16.55 7.61 8.27
C ARG A 78 15.13 7.03 8.33
N GLY A 79 14.94 6.00 9.14
CA GLY A 79 13.64 5.33 9.32
C GLY A 79 13.13 5.46 10.75
N LEU A 80 11.80 5.52 10.90
CA LEU A 80 11.10 5.45 12.18
C LEU A 80 9.80 4.68 12.01
N ASP A 81 9.70 3.52 12.62
CA ASP A 81 8.46 2.75 12.68
C ASP A 81 7.74 3.03 14.02
N GLN A 82 6.52 3.52 13.94
CA GLN A 82 5.66 3.79 15.09
C GLN A 82 4.52 2.76 15.09
N THR A 83 4.57 1.84 16.03
CA THR A 83 3.52 0.83 16.24
C THR A 83 2.71 1.19 17.46
N GLY A 84 1.38 0.99 17.39
CA GLY A 84 0.51 1.12 18.56
C GLY A 84 0.77 0.01 19.59
N LEU A 85 0.29 0.19 20.80
CA LEU A 85 0.37 -0.83 21.87
C LEU A 85 -0.48 -2.07 21.56
N SER A 86 -1.46 -1.95 20.67
CA SER A 86 -2.26 -3.07 20.18
C SER A 86 -1.47 -3.84 19.13
N GLN A 87 -1.13 -5.09 19.41
CA GLN A 87 -0.40 -5.96 18.47
C GLN A 87 -1.21 -6.32 17.21
N LYS A 88 -2.54 -6.16 17.25
CA LYS A 88 -3.43 -6.44 16.12
C LYS A 88 -4.36 -5.27 15.88
N ALA A 89 -4.53 -4.90 14.62
CA ALA A 89 -5.45 -3.86 14.15
C ALA A 89 -5.18 -2.43 14.69
N GLY A 90 -4.06 -2.19 15.40
CA GLY A 90 -3.65 -0.84 15.75
C GLY A 90 -3.01 -0.11 14.56
N PRO A 91 -3.01 1.24 14.56
CA PRO A 91 -2.35 1.99 13.50
C PRO A 91 -0.84 1.79 13.54
N VAL A 92 -0.25 1.59 12.37
CA VAL A 92 1.21 1.55 12.16
C VAL A 92 1.57 2.63 11.14
N VAL A 93 2.56 3.43 11.50
CA VAL A 93 3.09 4.49 10.64
C VAL A 93 4.61 4.35 10.57
N SER A 94 5.15 4.33 9.36
CA SER A 94 6.59 4.31 9.11
C SER A 94 6.98 5.57 8.34
N ASP A 95 7.90 6.36 8.90
CA ASP A 95 8.53 7.48 8.22
C ASP A 95 9.87 7.05 7.65
N ILE A 96 10.12 7.34 6.38
CA ILE A 96 11.38 7.06 5.69
C ILE A 96 11.85 8.37 5.08
N ARG A 97 13.00 8.84 5.53
CA ARG A 97 13.61 10.08 5.03
C ARG A 97 14.88 9.75 4.27
N LEU A 98 14.88 10.13 3.02
CA LEU A 98 15.96 9.89 2.06
C LEU A 98 16.69 11.20 1.80
N SER A 99 18.03 11.14 1.70
CA SER A 99 18.86 12.28 1.26
C SER A 99 20.12 11.76 0.57
N ARG A 100 20.62 12.51 -0.42
CA ARG A 100 21.84 12.12 -1.14
C ARG A 100 23.10 12.63 -0.49
N ASP A 101 23.12 13.90 -0.12
CA ASP A 101 24.38 14.56 0.32
C ASP A 101 24.65 14.37 1.81
N VAL A 102 23.67 14.66 2.66
CA VAL A 102 23.83 14.65 4.11
C VAL A 102 22.69 13.88 4.77
N PRO A 103 22.97 13.04 5.77
CA PRO A 103 21.91 12.38 6.52
C PRO A 103 20.94 13.39 7.13
N GLN A 104 19.64 13.16 6.98
CA GLN A 104 18.60 13.99 7.59
C GLN A 104 18.79 14.06 9.12
N PRO A 105 18.60 15.22 9.75
CA PRO A 105 18.82 15.39 11.18
C PRO A 105 17.81 14.65 12.06
N SER A 106 16.62 14.34 11.52
CA SER A 106 15.54 13.65 12.22
C SER A 106 15.07 12.44 11.41
N ASN A 107 14.58 11.42 12.09
CA ASN A 107 13.93 10.25 11.47
C ASN A 107 12.40 10.38 11.39
N LYS A 108 11.79 11.44 11.95
CA LYS A 108 10.35 11.67 12.00
C LYS A 108 9.95 12.76 11.01
N ALA A 109 8.86 12.51 10.27
CA ALA A 109 8.22 13.54 9.46
C ALA A 109 7.58 14.61 10.34
N THR A 110 7.76 15.87 9.94
CA THR A 110 7.18 17.05 10.62
C THR A 110 5.95 17.55 9.86
N ALA A 111 5.30 18.58 10.39
CA ALA A 111 4.13 19.17 9.75
C ALA A 111 4.45 19.62 8.31
N GLY A 112 3.63 19.21 7.34
CA GLY A 112 3.76 19.57 5.93
C GLY A 112 5.02 19.07 5.22
N SER A 113 5.79 18.12 5.80
CA SER A 113 7.08 17.69 5.27
C SER A 113 7.05 16.42 4.43
N VAL A 114 5.93 15.73 4.37
CA VAL A 114 5.79 14.48 3.62
C VAL A 114 5.67 14.77 2.12
N ASP A 115 6.53 14.14 1.33
CA ASP A 115 6.46 14.20 -0.14
C ASP A 115 5.49 13.15 -0.67
N VAL A 116 5.53 11.95 -0.11
CA VAL A 116 4.70 10.82 -0.54
C VAL A 116 4.07 10.14 0.67
N LEU A 117 2.75 10.04 0.69
CA LEU A 117 2.02 9.16 1.58
C LEU A 117 1.58 7.92 0.80
N ILE A 118 1.99 6.72 1.23
CA ILE A 118 1.40 5.46 0.77
C ILE A 118 0.48 4.97 1.90
N ALA A 119 -0.82 5.17 1.70
CA ALA A 119 -1.84 4.77 2.66
C ALA A 119 -2.37 3.37 2.31
N PHE A 120 -1.84 2.35 2.96
CA PHE A 120 -2.31 0.98 2.84
C PHE A 120 -3.71 0.79 3.43
N ASP A 121 -4.09 1.70 4.34
CA ASP A 121 -5.41 1.81 4.93
C ASP A 121 -5.81 3.28 5.04
N GLN A 122 -7.03 3.60 4.57
CA GLN A 122 -7.50 4.98 4.52
C GLN A 122 -7.84 5.57 5.90
N LEU A 123 -8.31 4.75 6.85
CA LEU A 123 -8.59 5.24 8.21
C LEU A 123 -7.31 5.68 8.92
N VAL A 124 -6.22 4.92 8.73
CA VAL A 124 -4.91 5.29 9.28
C VAL A 124 -4.30 6.44 8.49
N GLY A 125 -4.41 6.43 7.16
CA GLY A 125 -3.91 7.51 6.29
C GLY A 125 -4.63 8.84 6.49
N GLY A 126 -5.96 8.81 6.67
CA GLY A 126 -6.83 9.97 6.83
C GLY A 126 -6.99 10.48 8.26
N ASN A 127 -6.26 9.93 9.24
CA ASN A 127 -6.33 10.43 10.62
C ASN A 127 -5.58 11.77 10.78
N ASP A 128 -5.98 12.56 11.78
CA ASP A 128 -5.44 13.91 12.02
C ASP A 128 -3.92 13.95 12.21
N ALA A 129 -3.34 12.90 12.80
CA ALA A 129 -1.90 12.84 13.04
C ALA A 129 -1.13 12.69 11.72
N THR A 130 -1.63 11.88 10.79
CA THR A 130 -1.08 11.73 9.45
C THR A 130 -1.31 13.00 8.62
N LEU A 131 -2.56 13.50 8.56
CA LEU A 131 -2.91 14.67 7.75
C LEU A 131 -2.08 15.91 8.10
N ARG A 132 -1.77 16.15 9.38
CA ARG A 132 -0.90 17.26 9.77
C ARG A 132 0.49 17.23 9.15
N THR A 133 0.96 16.07 8.70
CA THR A 133 2.29 15.95 8.06
C THR A 133 2.25 16.14 6.55
N LEU A 134 1.05 16.19 5.97
CA LEU A 134 0.82 16.41 4.56
C LEU A 134 0.77 17.90 4.23
N SER A 135 0.90 18.20 2.94
CA SER A 135 0.80 19.56 2.38
C SER A 135 0.12 19.48 1.02
N SER A 136 -0.93 20.28 0.82
CA SER A 136 -1.67 20.37 -0.44
C SER A 136 -0.81 20.83 -1.63
N ASN A 137 0.33 21.45 -1.38
CA ASN A 137 1.25 21.91 -2.43
C ASN A 137 2.38 20.93 -2.73
N ARG A 138 2.56 19.91 -1.90
CA ARG A 138 3.75 19.05 -1.95
C ARG A 138 3.39 17.57 -2.01
N THR A 139 2.55 17.12 -1.10
CA THR A 139 2.33 15.69 -0.87
C THR A 139 1.57 15.03 -2.02
N VAL A 140 2.06 13.89 -2.46
CA VAL A 140 1.31 12.94 -3.27
C VAL A 140 0.79 11.84 -2.35
N VAL A 141 -0.48 11.51 -2.47
CA VAL A 141 -1.11 10.41 -1.75
C VAL A 141 -1.39 9.26 -2.71
N VAL A 142 -0.92 8.06 -2.36
CA VAL A 142 -1.29 6.80 -3.00
C VAL A 142 -2.07 5.99 -1.98
N ALA A 143 -3.38 5.86 -2.18
CA ALA A 143 -4.28 5.26 -1.21
C ALA A 143 -4.91 3.96 -1.71
N ASN A 144 -4.91 2.94 -0.85
CA ASN A 144 -5.72 1.74 -1.06
C ASN A 144 -7.17 2.07 -0.73
N SER A 145 -8.07 1.95 -1.72
CA SER A 145 -9.49 2.24 -1.56
C SER A 145 -10.29 1.09 -0.93
N ALA A 146 -9.66 -0.03 -0.62
CA ALA A 146 -10.32 -1.13 0.06
C ALA A 146 -10.85 -0.72 1.45
N GLU A 147 -12.08 -1.10 1.74
CA GLU A 147 -12.75 -0.81 3.01
C GLU A 147 -12.43 -1.92 4.02
N VAL A 148 -11.63 -1.58 5.03
CA VAL A 148 -11.33 -2.51 6.12
C VAL A 148 -12.09 -2.07 7.38
N ALA A 149 -13.16 -2.80 7.70
CA ALA A 149 -13.99 -2.48 8.87
C ALA A 149 -13.20 -2.60 10.18
N THR A 150 -13.31 -1.60 11.02
CA THR A 150 -12.76 -1.65 12.38
C THR A 150 -13.64 -2.50 13.28
N GLY A 151 -13.10 -2.96 14.43
CA GLY A 151 -13.89 -3.67 15.43
C GLY A 151 -15.13 -2.88 15.88
N SER A 152 -15.03 -1.55 15.98
CA SER A 152 -16.18 -0.69 16.31
C SER A 152 -17.27 -0.70 15.22
N MET A 153 -16.89 -0.73 13.94
CA MET A 153 -17.83 -0.82 12.82
C MET A 153 -18.50 -2.19 12.73
N VAL A 154 -17.79 -3.25 13.12
CA VAL A 154 -18.37 -4.60 13.22
C VAL A 154 -19.42 -4.68 14.32
N ILE A 155 -19.20 -4.02 15.45
CA ILE A 155 -20.15 -3.96 16.58
C ILE A 155 -21.33 -3.02 16.27
N HIS A 156 -21.09 -1.96 15.47
CA HIS A 156 -22.09 -0.96 15.08
C HIS A 156 -22.28 -0.94 13.56
N PRO A 157 -22.95 -1.94 12.96
CA PRO A 157 -23.10 -2.07 11.51
C PRO A 157 -23.95 -0.96 10.86
N ASP A 158 -24.62 -0.17 11.67
CA ASP A 158 -25.32 1.07 11.28
C ASP A 158 -24.37 2.23 10.95
N ARG A 159 -23.10 2.11 11.27
CA ARG A 159 -22.06 3.10 10.93
C ARG A 159 -21.31 2.65 9.69
N PRO A 160 -21.63 3.22 8.50
CA PRO A 160 -20.93 2.87 7.27
C PRO A 160 -19.46 3.30 7.33
N TYR A 161 -18.63 2.67 6.51
CA TYR A 161 -17.25 3.12 6.31
C TYR A 161 -17.26 4.52 5.68
N PRO A 162 -16.52 5.51 6.22
CA PRO A 162 -16.63 6.91 5.82
C PRO A 162 -15.79 7.21 4.56
N VAL A 163 -16.05 6.51 3.44
CA VAL A 163 -15.26 6.61 2.20
C VAL A 163 -15.14 8.05 1.72
N ALA A 164 -16.27 8.74 1.53
CA ALA A 164 -16.29 10.09 0.98
C ALA A 164 -15.53 11.09 1.88
N GLU A 165 -15.71 10.98 3.20
CA GLU A 165 -15.00 11.84 4.16
C GLU A 165 -13.49 11.62 4.09
N LEU A 166 -13.04 10.36 4.04
CA LEU A 166 -11.61 10.03 3.97
C LEU A 166 -10.99 10.49 2.64
N ASP A 167 -11.70 10.33 1.55
CA ASP A 167 -11.29 10.82 0.24
C ASP A 167 -11.13 12.34 0.21
N ASP A 168 -12.12 13.07 0.71
CA ASP A 168 -12.08 14.53 0.78
C ASP A 168 -10.91 15.01 1.67
N ARG A 169 -10.68 14.35 2.79
CA ARG A 169 -9.60 14.68 3.72
C ARG A 169 -8.22 14.45 3.11
N LEU A 170 -8.02 13.30 2.46
CA LEU A 170 -6.76 12.96 1.80
C LEU A 170 -6.56 13.84 0.56
N GLY A 171 -7.58 14.03 -0.26
CA GLY A 171 -7.52 14.85 -1.47
C GLY A 171 -7.23 16.32 -1.16
N SER A 172 -7.94 16.94 -0.18
CA SER A 172 -7.72 18.34 0.20
C SER A 172 -6.37 18.58 0.87
N SER A 173 -5.78 17.54 1.47
CA SER A 173 -4.47 17.62 2.14
C SER A 173 -3.29 17.29 1.22
N SER A 174 -3.53 16.98 -0.07
CA SER A 174 -2.51 16.55 -1.01
C SER A 174 -2.55 17.37 -2.31
N ARG A 175 -1.42 17.40 -3.02
CA ARG A 175 -1.29 17.94 -4.37
C ARG A 175 -1.89 16.99 -5.42
N GLU A 176 -1.78 15.70 -5.15
CA GLU A 176 -2.23 14.62 -6.02
C GLU A 176 -2.73 13.46 -5.15
N HIS A 177 -3.85 12.88 -5.52
CA HIS A 177 -4.45 11.75 -4.81
C HIS A 177 -4.75 10.62 -5.80
N LEU A 178 -3.94 9.56 -5.75
CA LEU A 178 -4.09 8.35 -6.54
C LEU A 178 -4.75 7.27 -5.69
N ARG A 179 -5.87 6.72 -6.18
CA ARG A 179 -6.64 5.67 -5.51
C ARG A 179 -6.56 4.37 -6.30
N VAL A 180 -6.42 3.26 -5.59
CA VAL A 180 -6.47 1.92 -6.17
C VAL A 180 -7.07 0.93 -5.19
N ASP A 181 -8.00 0.09 -5.63
CA ASP A 181 -8.47 -1.07 -4.85
C ASP A 181 -7.43 -2.20 -4.94
N ALA A 182 -6.33 -1.99 -4.21
CA ALA A 182 -5.19 -2.90 -4.23
C ALA A 182 -5.55 -4.27 -3.66
N GLN A 183 -6.43 -4.33 -2.67
CA GLN A 183 -6.91 -5.58 -2.08
C GLN A 183 -7.60 -6.44 -3.13
N ARG A 184 -8.55 -5.88 -3.86
CA ARG A 184 -9.30 -6.59 -4.89
C ARG A 184 -8.40 -7.03 -6.04
N MET A 185 -7.46 -6.15 -6.46
CA MET A 185 -6.48 -6.47 -7.49
C MET A 185 -5.61 -7.65 -7.11
N VAL A 186 -4.98 -7.60 -5.94
CA VAL A 186 -4.03 -8.62 -5.50
C VAL A 186 -4.72 -9.97 -5.28
N VAL A 187 -5.90 -9.97 -4.66
CA VAL A 187 -6.69 -11.20 -4.47
C VAL A 187 -7.09 -11.81 -5.82
N SER A 188 -7.51 -11.00 -6.79
CA SER A 188 -7.91 -11.50 -8.10
C SER A 188 -6.72 -12.01 -8.91
N LEU A 189 -5.56 -11.36 -8.85
CA LEU A 189 -4.38 -11.70 -9.66
C LEU A 189 -3.50 -12.79 -9.03
N LEU A 190 -3.39 -12.81 -7.70
CA LEU A 190 -2.41 -13.66 -6.99
C LEU A 190 -3.04 -14.64 -6.00
N ASP A 191 -4.37 -14.62 -5.82
CA ASP A 191 -5.11 -15.41 -4.83
C ASP A 191 -4.53 -15.28 -3.40
N ASP A 192 -4.03 -14.08 -3.06
CA ASP A 192 -3.33 -13.80 -1.81
C ASP A 192 -3.45 -12.31 -1.46
N ASP A 193 -3.81 -11.99 -0.24
CA ASP A 193 -3.93 -10.60 0.24
C ASP A 193 -2.68 -10.10 1.00
N SER A 194 -1.75 -10.99 1.30
CA SER A 194 -0.57 -10.66 2.12
C SER A 194 0.41 -9.69 1.42
N THR A 195 0.31 -9.53 0.10
CA THR A 195 1.23 -8.74 -0.72
C THR A 195 0.67 -7.39 -1.20
N VAL A 196 -0.51 -6.98 -0.70
CA VAL A 196 -1.19 -5.72 -1.06
C VAL A 196 -0.27 -4.51 -0.88
N ASN A 197 0.47 -4.45 0.21
CA ASN A 197 1.34 -3.31 0.49
C ASN A 197 2.52 -3.22 -0.49
N VAL A 198 3.01 -4.35 -0.99
CA VAL A 198 4.09 -4.39 -1.99
C VAL A 198 3.55 -4.01 -3.38
N PHE A 199 2.32 -4.39 -3.70
CA PHE A 199 1.62 -3.90 -4.88
C PHE A 199 1.51 -2.36 -4.86
N MET A 200 1.08 -1.78 -3.72
CA MET A 200 0.98 -0.33 -3.53
C MET A 200 2.33 0.38 -3.68
N LEU A 201 3.43 -0.24 -3.22
CA LEU A 201 4.77 0.27 -3.47
C LEU A 201 5.08 0.32 -4.97
N GLY A 202 4.67 -0.72 -5.73
CA GLY A 202 4.79 -0.76 -7.18
C GLY A 202 4.01 0.37 -7.86
N VAL A 203 2.78 0.63 -7.40
CA VAL A 203 1.96 1.75 -7.87
C VAL A 203 2.67 3.09 -7.63
N ALA A 204 3.11 3.36 -6.40
CA ALA A 204 3.78 4.61 -6.05
C ALA A 204 5.08 4.84 -6.85
N LEU A 205 5.85 3.78 -7.06
CA LEU A 205 7.09 3.84 -7.82
C LEU A 205 6.82 4.11 -9.30
N GLN A 206 5.91 3.37 -9.92
CA GLN A 206 5.62 3.50 -11.36
C GLN A 206 4.95 4.84 -11.68
N ALA A 207 4.22 5.42 -10.75
CA ALA A 207 3.69 6.78 -10.86
C ALA A 207 4.79 7.88 -10.75
N GLY A 208 6.05 7.50 -10.48
CA GLY A 208 7.18 8.43 -10.43
C GLY A 208 7.35 9.15 -9.09
N HIS A 209 6.78 8.61 -8.00
CA HIS A 209 6.82 9.29 -6.70
C HIS A 209 7.87 8.72 -5.74
N VAL A 210 8.47 7.57 -6.06
CA VAL A 210 9.54 6.95 -5.26
C VAL A 210 10.87 7.11 -6.00
N PRO A 211 11.88 7.81 -5.45
CA PRO A 211 13.12 8.14 -6.15
C PRO A 211 14.15 7.00 -6.08
N VAL A 212 13.69 5.76 -6.31
CA VAL A 212 14.52 4.55 -6.29
C VAL A 212 14.24 3.75 -7.56
N ALA A 213 15.28 3.21 -8.18
CA ALA A 213 15.11 2.39 -9.38
C ALA A 213 14.36 1.07 -9.08
N PRO A 214 13.49 0.61 -9.99
CA PRO A 214 12.71 -0.63 -9.80
C PRO A 214 13.57 -1.84 -9.43
N GLU A 215 14.71 -2.00 -10.08
CA GLU A 215 15.64 -3.12 -9.91
C GLU A 215 16.20 -3.17 -8.47
N LEU A 216 16.33 -2.01 -7.82
CA LEU A 216 16.78 -1.92 -6.44
C LEU A 216 15.69 -2.36 -5.46
N ILE A 217 14.42 -2.08 -5.75
CA ILE A 217 13.28 -2.60 -4.98
C ILE A 217 13.21 -4.12 -5.14
N GLU A 218 13.31 -4.66 -6.35
CA GLU A 218 13.31 -6.10 -6.63
C GLU A 218 14.46 -6.81 -5.89
N ARG A 219 15.65 -6.19 -5.90
CA ARG A 219 16.79 -6.70 -5.14
C ARG A 219 16.54 -6.65 -3.63
N ALA A 220 15.93 -5.59 -3.11
CA ALA A 220 15.60 -5.47 -1.70
C ALA A 220 14.54 -6.49 -1.27
N ILE A 221 13.53 -6.78 -2.10
CA ILE A 221 12.56 -7.85 -1.88
C ILE A 221 13.27 -9.21 -1.80
N THR A 222 14.21 -9.47 -2.71
CA THR A 222 14.99 -10.70 -2.71
C THR A 222 15.86 -10.83 -1.46
N LEU A 223 16.50 -9.74 -1.02
CA LEU A 223 17.30 -9.70 0.21
C LEU A 223 16.46 -9.88 1.48
N ASN A 224 15.23 -9.38 1.50
CA ASN A 224 14.31 -9.58 2.61
C ASN A 224 13.93 -11.05 2.82
N GLY A 225 13.89 -11.85 1.75
CA GLY A 225 13.75 -13.30 1.80
C GLY A 225 12.34 -13.83 2.12
N VAL A 226 11.36 -12.94 2.41
CA VAL A 226 9.99 -13.34 2.77
C VAL A 226 9.13 -13.37 1.52
N ALA A 227 8.51 -14.52 1.22
CA ALA A 227 7.58 -14.72 0.10
C ALA A 227 8.04 -14.06 -1.21
N VAL A 228 9.34 -14.19 -1.54
CA VAL A 228 10.04 -13.42 -2.59
C VAL A 228 9.27 -13.41 -3.91
N HIS A 229 8.89 -14.58 -4.43
CA HIS A 229 8.20 -14.68 -5.71
C HIS A 229 6.84 -13.95 -5.72
N LYS A 230 6.07 -14.06 -4.64
CA LYS A 230 4.78 -13.38 -4.52
C LYS A 230 4.96 -11.86 -4.43
N ASN A 231 5.93 -11.40 -3.65
CA ASN A 231 6.23 -9.98 -3.50
C ASN A 231 6.76 -9.37 -4.80
N LEU A 232 7.61 -10.06 -5.55
CA LEU A 232 8.05 -9.62 -6.88
C LEU A 232 6.89 -9.54 -7.87
N ALA A 233 5.99 -10.53 -7.87
CA ALA A 233 4.81 -10.51 -8.72
C ALA A 233 3.87 -9.35 -8.34
N ALA A 234 3.60 -9.14 -7.05
CA ALA A 234 2.75 -8.04 -6.58
C ALA A 234 3.35 -6.67 -6.94
N PHE A 235 4.67 -6.49 -6.76
CA PHE A 235 5.37 -5.28 -7.17
C PHE A 235 5.24 -5.02 -8.66
N ALA A 236 5.46 -6.04 -9.49
CA ALA A 236 5.34 -5.94 -10.93
C ALA A 236 3.90 -5.61 -11.37
N TRP A 237 2.88 -6.24 -10.74
CA TRP A 237 1.48 -5.95 -11.00
C TRP A 237 1.09 -4.51 -10.62
N GLY A 238 1.58 -4.00 -9.49
CA GLY A 238 1.36 -2.60 -9.10
C GLY A 238 1.95 -1.63 -10.11
N ARG A 239 3.14 -1.90 -10.63
CA ARG A 239 3.76 -1.13 -11.71
C ARG A 239 2.96 -1.25 -13.02
N ALA A 240 2.56 -2.46 -13.38
CA ALA A 240 1.78 -2.71 -14.59
C ALA A 240 0.44 -1.98 -14.56
N TRP A 241 -0.22 -1.91 -13.39
CA TRP A 241 -1.49 -1.22 -13.24
C TRP A 241 -1.38 0.28 -13.59
N VAL A 242 -0.33 0.96 -13.14
CA VAL A 242 -0.10 2.37 -13.50
C VAL A 242 0.22 2.53 -14.98
N ALA A 243 0.96 1.58 -15.56
CA ALA A 243 1.36 1.64 -16.97
C ALA A 243 0.20 1.35 -17.93
N ASN A 244 -0.70 0.43 -17.56
CA ASN A 244 -1.88 0.07 -18.35
C ASN A 244 -3.00 -0.46 -17.44
N PRO A 245 -3.79 0.43 -16.81
CA PRO A 245 -4.86 0.04 -15.88
C PRO A 245 -5.90 -0.89 -16.53
N ALA A 246 -6.28 -0.61 -17.78
CA ALA A 246 -7.29 -1.39 -18.48
C ALA A 246 -6.89 -2.85 -18.64
N ALA A 247 -5.65 -3.12 -19.08
CA ALA A 247 -5.17 -4.49 -19.26
C ALA A 247 -5.06 -5.25 -17.93
N VAL A 248 -4.68 -4.55 -16.84
CA VAL A 248 -4.58 -5.18 -15.52
C VAL A 248 -5.96 -5.45 -14.93
N ASN A 249 -6.92 -4.52 -15.09
CA ASN A 249 -8.31 -4.72 -14.69
C ASN A 249 -8.94 -5.89 -15.45
N GLU A 250 -8.68 -6.02 -16.74
CA GLU A 250 -9.11 -7.15 -17.55
C GLU A 250 -8.53 -8.48 -17.05
N ALA A 251 -7.20 -8.53 -16.81
CA ALA A 251 -6.53 -9.71 -16.27
C ALA A 251 -7.08 -10.10 -14.88
N ALA A 252 -7.45 -9.12 -14.06
CA ALA A 252 -8.06 -9.33 -12.75
C ALA A 252 -9.56 -9.71 -12.84
N GLY A 253 -10.17 -9.70 -14.04
CA GLY A 253 -11.61 -9.91 -14.21
C GLY A 253 -12.46 -8.78 -13.63
N LEU A 254 -11.90 -7.57 -13.53
CA LEU A 254 -12.55 -6.40 -12.97
C LEU A 254 -12.92 -5.45 -14.11
N GLY A 255 -14.15 -4.93 -14.10
CA GLY A 255 -14.54 -3.87 -15.03
C GLY A 255 -13.76 -2.58 -14.75
N THR A 256 -13.45 -1.81 -15.79
CA THR A 256 -12.82 -0.50 -15.65
C THR A 256 -13.82 0.48 -15.07
N THR A 257 -13.55 1.02 -13.87
CA THR A 257 -14.31 2.17 -13.34
C THR A 257 -13.53 3.44 -13.61
N ILE A 258 -14.22 4.50 -14.05
CA ILE A 258 -13.62 5.81 -14.39
C ILE A 258 -12.85 6.39 -13.19
N ASP A 259 -13.30 6.09 -11.96
CA ASP A 259 -12.67 6.56 -10.73
C ASP A 259 -11.29 5.92 -10.44
N GLU A 260 -10.97 4.80 -11.10
CA GLU A 260 -9.68 4.10 -10.95
C GLU A 260 -8.65 4.53 -12.02
N LEU A 261 -9.04 5.38 -12.97
CA LEU A 261 -8.13 5.88 -14.00
C LEU A 261 -7.17 6.94 -13.44
N PRO A 262 -5.91 6.99 -13.91
CA PRO A 262 -5.00 8.09 -13.62
C PRO A 262 -5.60 9.45 -13.96
N LEU A 263 -5.26 10.47 -13.17
CA LEU A 263 -5.85 11.83 -13.30
C LEU A 263 -5.76 12.40 -14.72
N ARG A 264 -4.71 12.05 -15.48
CA ARG A 264 -4.55 12.47 -16.89
C ARG A 264 -5.61 11.88 -17.81
N GLU A 265 -6.06 10.66 -17.56
CA GLU A 265 -7.07 10.00 -18.38
C GLU A 265 -8.49 10.42 -18.00
N ARG A 266 -8.71 10.83 -16.73
CA ARG A 266 -10.00 11.44 -16.30
C ARG A 266 -10.26 12.77 -16.99
N LEU A 267 -9.22 13.55 -17.26
CA LEU A 267 -9.32 14.86 -17.90
C LEU A 267 -9.53 14.77 -19.43
N THR A 268 -9.37 13.60 -20.03
CA THR A 268 -9.56 13.35 -21.47
C THR A 268 -10.80 12.52 -21.80
N ALA A 269 -11.57 12.13 -20.79
CA ALA A 269 -12.77 11.28 -20.92
C ALA A 269 -14.09 12.06 -21.05
N ASP A 270 -14.06 13.41 -21.17
CA ASP A 270 -15.22 14.29 -21.46
C ASP A 270 -15.33 14.58 -22.97
#